data_2e9e842376f5e96fecef050be9c5c4f3
#
_entry.id   2e9e842376f5e96fecef050be9c5c4f3
#
_cell.length_a   1.000
_cell.length_b   1.000
_cell.length_c   1.000
_cell.angle_alpha   90.00
_cell.angle_beta   90.00
_cell.angle_gamma   90.00
#
_symmetry.space_group_name_H-M   'P 1'
#
loop_
_entity.id
_entity.type
_entity.pdbx_description
1 polymer ?
#
loop_
_entity_poly.entity_id
_entity_poly.type
_entity_poly.pdbx_seq_one_letter_code
_entity_poly.pdbx_strand_id
1 'polypeptide(L)'
;MSAIRFHSSIDHFLDAKRRGALRVGKMFCHRAAVATEIGNAMGATSETKSESGMGESIRVVVHALLIALVIRTFLFQPFNIPSGSMKATLLVGDYLFVSKYSYGYSHYSIPFSPPLFSGRIFGSEPARGDVVVFRLPKDDTTDYIKRVIGLPGDRIQMKEGLLYINDKPVERERLSDFVGEDPCGSSEATARVKRWKETLPNGVSYQSLDCVDNGFYDNTIVYTVPPGDFFMMGDNRDNSTDSRVQSAVGYVPFENLVGRAQMIFFSIAEGEQAWMFWRWPTAVRWNRIFSFVR
;
A
#
# COMPACT_ATOMS: atom_id res chain seq x y z
N MET A 1 55.27 -8.67 16.81
CA MET A 1 56.16 -8.01 15.84
C MET A 1 55.27 -7.71 14.63
N SER A 2 54.93 -6.54 14.23
CA SER A 2 55.47 -5.19 14.29
C SER A 2 54.31 -4.21 14.32
N ALA A 3 54.39 -3.23 15.22
CA ALA A 3 53.53 -2.08 15.27
C ALA A 3 53.95 -1.04 14.20
N ILE A 4 52.99 -0.42 13.51
CA ILE A 4 53.27 0.85 12.81
C ILE A 4 52.25 1.90 13.32
N ARG A 5 52.79 2.89 14.00
CA ARG A 5 52.15 4.15 14.38
C ARG A 5 51.92 5.01 13.14
N PHE A 6 50.80 5.70 13.09
CA PHE A 6 50.74 6.98 12.36
C PHE A 6 50.27 8.08 13.29
N HIS A 7 51.13 9.06 13.37
CA HIS A 7 51.03 10.26 14.22
C HIS A 7 50.75 11.46 13.33
N SER A 8 49.86 12.35 13.84
CA SER A 8 49.91 13.81 13.63
C SER A 8 49.71 14.40 12.22
N SER A 9 48.56 15.00 12.00
CA SER A 9 48.43 16.23 11.19
C SER A 9 47.09 16.94 11.48
N ILE A 10 46.93 17.51 12.66
CA ILE A 10 45.84 18.44 13.02
C ILE A 10 46.50 19.63 13.68
N ASP A 11 47.21 20.47 12.94
CA ASP A 11 47.76 21.73 13.49
C ASP A 11 48.03 22.81 12.41
N HIS A 12 47.28 22.85 11.34
CA HIS A 12 47.51 23.91 10.33
C HIS A 12 46.25 24.64 9.83
N PHE A 13 45.16 24.67 10.59
CA PHE A 13 43.95 25.38 10.11
C PHE A 13 43.38 26.44 11.07
N LEU A 14 44.11 26.88 12.07
CA LEU A 14 43.60 27.87 13.05
C LEU A 14 44.35 29.21 13.12
N ASP A 15 45.17 29.60 12.15
CA ASP A 15 45.92 30.87 12.20
C ASP A 15 45.66 31.86 11.04
N ALA A 16 44.50 31.87 10.42
CA ALA A 16 44.20 32.81 9.34
C ALA A 16 42.96 33.70 9.58
N LYS A 17 42.48 33.89 10.78
CA LYS A 17 41.32 34.76 11.07
C LYS A 17 41.49 35.82 12.15
N ARG A 18 42.71 36.31 12.33
CA ARG A 18 43.00 37.39 13.31
C ARG A 18 43.90 38.48 12.76
N ARG A 19 43.68 39.04 11.59
CA ARG A 19 44.27 40.37 11.22
C ARG A 19 43.41 41.04 10.13
N GLY A 20 42.51 41.91 10.53
CA GLY A 20 41.71 42.71 9.58
C GLY A 20 40.68 43.62 10.24
N ALA A 21 40.96 44.10 11.43
CA ALA A 21 40.17 45.19 11.99
C ALA A 21 41.14 46.36 12.31
N LEU A 22 40.95 47.46 11.65
CA LEU A 22 41.26 48.85 12.05
C LEU A 22 41.67 49.69 10.83
N ARG A 23 40.81 50.55 10.42
CA ARG A 23 40.99 51.94 10.00
C ARG A 23 39.97 52.36 8.95
N VAL A 24 39.25 53.33 9.29
CA VAL A 24 38.94 54.63 8.72
C VAL A 24 37.59 55.02 9.36
N GLY A 25 37.44 55.91 10.24
CA GLY A 25 37.95 57.25 10.46
C GLY A 25 36.98 58.29 9.91
N LYS A 26 36.14 58.80 10.82
CA LYS A 26 35.60 60.19 10.87
C LYS A 26 35.76 61.06 9.61
N MET A 27 34.68 61.57 9.13
CA MET A 27 34.44 62.97 8.70
C MET A 27 33.04 63.12 8.11
N PHE A 28 32.19 63.86 8.65
CA PHE A 28 31.69 65.18 8.43
C PHE A 28 30.32 65.34 9.13
N CYS A 29 30.30 66.09 10.18
CA CYS A 29 29.19 66.82 10.71
C CYS A 29 29.04 68.11 9.83
N HIS A 30 27.86 68.49 9.39
CA HIS A 30 27.21 69.79 9.39
C HIS A 30 26.20 69.96 8.26
N ARG A 31 25.02 70.21 8.58
CA ARG A 31 24.08 71.32 8.27
C ARG A 31 22.64 70.82 8.45
N ALA A 32 22.07 71.28 9.52
CA ALA A 32 21.11 72.37 9.64
C ALA A 32 19.76 72.15 8.94
N ALA A 33 18.83 71.98 9.85
CA ALA A 33 17.45 72.40 9.84
C ALA A 33 16.97 73.28 8.68
N VAL A 34 15.77 73.01 8.14
CA VAL A 34 14.65 73.91 7.93
C VAL A 34 13.52 73.16 7.20
N ALA A 35 12.30 73.42 7.67
CA ALA A 35 10.97 73.36 7.05
C ALA A 35 10.29 71.99 7.03
N THR A 36 9.33 71.81 7.88
CA THR A 36 7.92 72.25 7.76
C THR A 36 7.05 71.18 7.07
N GLU A 37 6.22 70.63 7.93
CA GLU A 37 4.85 70.13 7.66
C GLU A 37 4.40 70.04 6.20
N ILE A 38 4.22 68.84 5.71
CA ILE A 38 3.06 68.49 4.84
C ILE A 38 2.78 66.98 5.01
N GLY A 39 1.53 66.69 5.42
CA GLY A 39 0.84 65.50 4.92
C GLY A 39 0.98 64.23 5.70
N ASN A 40 0.33 64.17 6.79
CA ASN A 40 -0.33 62.99 7.31
C ASN A 40 -1.21 62.38 6.22
N ALA A 41 -0.81 61.27 5.60
CA ALA A 41 -1.69 60.28 4.94
C ALA A 41 -0.83 59.13 4.33
N MET A 42 -0.15 58.37 5.13
CA MET A 42 0.14 56.99 4.72
C MET A 42 -0.50 56.11 5.76
N GLY A 43 -1.65 55.60 5.35
CA GLY A 43 -2.42 54.64 6.12
C GLY A 43 -1.52 53.47 6.48
N ALA A 44 -1.29 53.29 7.74
CA ALA A 44 -0.84 52.04 8.29
C ALA A 44 -1.89 51.00 7.87
N THR A 45 -1.61 50.27 6.82
CA THR A 45 -2.23 48.94 6.65
C THR A 45 -1.81 48.14 7.85
N SER A 46 -2.61 48.17 8.89
CA SER A 46 -2.57 47.19 9.94
C SER A 46 -2.79 45.85 9.24
N GLU A 47 -1.72 45.11 9.01
CA GLU A 47 -1.84 43.68 8.89
C GLU A 47 -2.53 43.21 10.16
N THR A 48 -3.84 43.04 10.06
CA THR A 48 -4.60 42.27 11.03
C THR A 48 -4.02 40.85 10.95
N LYS A 49 -3.02 40.60 11.78
CA LYS A 49 -2.60 39.26 12.15
C LYS A 49 -3.86 38.65 12.75
N SER A 50 -4.61 37.94 11.88
CA SER A 50 -5.75 37.15 12.30
C SER A 50 -5.20 36.18 13.31
N GLU A 51 -5.39 36.43 14.59
CA GLU A 51 -5.28 35.40 15.60
C GLU A 51 -6.29 34.36 15.18
N SER A 52 -5.81 33.29 14.52
CA SER A 52 -6.63 32.14 14.21
C SER A 52 -7.07 31.56 15.55
N GLY A 53 -8.23 31.98 16.00
CA GLY A 53 -8.77 31.58 17.28
C GLY A 53 -8.88 30.03 17.30
N MET A 54 -8.77 29.44 18.48
CA MET A 54 -8.92 27.98 18.68
C MET A 54 -10.15 27.43 17.94
N GLY A 55 -11.23 28.22 17.82
CA GLY A 55 -12.41 27.87 17.04
C GLY A 55 -12.18 27.73 15.54
N GLU A 56 -11.32 28.56 14.94
CA GLU A 56 -10.97 28.43 13.52
C GLU A 56 -10.14 27.19 13.25
N SER A 57 -9.18 26.89 14.11
CA SER A 57 -8.39 25.66 14.04
C SER A 57 -9.27 24.41 14.18
N ILE A 58 -10.21 24.41 15.13
CA ILE A 58 -11.17 23.31 15.29
C ILE A 58 -12.03 23.16 14.03
N ARG A 59 -12.53 24.24 13.45
CA ARG A 59 -13.32 24.22 12.22
C ARG A 59 -12.55 23.59 11.05
N VAL A 60 -11.28 23.98 10.86
CA VAL A 60 -10.42 23.39 9.82
C VAL A 60 -10.24 21.89 10.04
N VAL A 61 -9.96 21.46 11.26
CA VAL A 61 -9.81 20.03 11.60
C VAL A 61 -11.11 19.26 11.33
N VAL A 62 -12.26 19.80 11.74
CA VAL A 62 -13.57 19.16 11.48
C VAL A 62 -13.82 19.00 9.98
N HIS A 63 -13.58 20.04 9.17
CA HIS A 63 -13.75 19.94 7.72
C HIS A 63 -12.79 18.91 7.10
N ALA A 64 -11.52 18.90 7.53
CA ALA A 64 -10.54 17.91 7.06
C ALA A 64 -10.97 16.47 7.38
N LEU A 65 -11.48 16.23 8.60
CA LEU A 65 -12.00 14.92 9.01
C LEU A 65 -13.24 14.52 8.19
N LEU A 66 -14.16 15.45 7.92
CA LEU A 66 -15.34 15.18 7.09
C LEU A 66 -14.93 14.82 5.65
N ILE A 67 -14.01 15.58 5.06
CA ILE A 67 -13.48 15.29 3.72
C ILE A 67 -12.81 13.92 3.70
N ALA A 68 -11.94 13.63 4.69
CA ALA A 68 -11.28 12.34 4.81
C ALA A 68 -12.29 11.18 4.96
N LEU A 69 -13.36 11.38 5.73
CA LEU A 69 -14.44 10.41 5.89
C LEU A 69 -15.15 10.13 4.56
N VAL A 70 -15.48 11.19 3.79
CA VAL A 70 -16.11 11.06 2.47
C VAL A 70 -15.18 10.29 1.51
N ILE A 71 -13.91 10.68 1.43
CA ILE A 71 -12.93 9.99 0.57
C ILE A 71 -12.82 8.51 0.96
N ARG A 72 -12.66 8.21 2.25
CA ARG A 72 -12.52 6.85 2.76
C ARG A 72 -13.78 6.00 2.52
N THR A 73 -14.98 6.60 2.60
CA THR A 73 -16.23 5.88 2.40
C THR A 73 -16.52 5.60 0.94
N PHE A 74 -16.30 6.57 0.06
CA PHE A 74 -16.78 6.52 -1.31
C PHE A 74 -15.68 6.30 -2.36
N LEU A 75 -14.43 6.68 -2.10
CA LEU A 75 -13.39 6.62 -3.12
C LEU A 75 -12.36 5.54 -2.81
N PHE A 76 -11.42 5.83 -1.93
CA PHE A 76 -10.28 4.98 -1.69
C PHE A 76 -10.08 4.72 -0.20
N GLN A 77 -9.77 3.48 0.11
CA GLN A 77 -9.35 3.10 1.46
C GLN A 77 -7.90 2.57 1.39
N PRO A 78 -7.00 3.10 2.25
CA PRO A 78 -5.66 2.53 2.38
C PRO A 78 -5.71 1.20 3.13
N PHE A 79 -4.93 0.23 2.66
CA PHE A 79 -4.70 -1.07 3.28
C PHE A 79 -3.21 -1.35 3.35
N ASN A 80 -2.77 -2.03 4.40
CA ASN A 80 -1.42 -2.60 4.50
C ASN A 80 -1.48 -4.11 4.28
N ILE A 81 -0.41 -4.68 3.78
CA ILE A 81 -0.27 -6.11 3.52
C ILE A 81 0.53 -6.76 4.65
N PRO A 82 -0.12 -7.49 5.57
CA PRO A 82 0.54 -8.11 6.70
C PRO A 82 0.99 -9.55 6.43
N SER A 83 0.55 -10.18 5.33
CA SER A 83 0.80 -11.59 5.06
C SER A 83 1.38 -11.84 3.67
N GLY A 84 2.12 -12.96 3.55
CA GLY A 84 2.78 -13.36 2.30
C GLY A 84 1.88 -14.08 1.29
N SER A 85 0.57 -14.21 1.53
CA SER A 85 -0.32 -15.02 0.68
C SER A 85 -0.50 -14.52 -0.76
N MET A 86 -0.13 -13.27 -1.04
CA MET A 86 -0.18 -12.63 -2.35
C MET A 86 1.23 -12.35 -2.93
N LYS A 87 2.31 -12.89 -2.31
CA LYS A 87 3.65 -12.90 -2.93
C LYS A 87 3.54 -13.72 -4.24
N ALA A 88 4.03 -13.39 -5.39
CA ALA A 88 4.93 -12.34 -5.82
C ALA A 88 4.27 -10.97 -6.12
N THR A 89 2.96 -10.88 -6.23
CA THR A 89 2.26 -9.65 -6.66
C THR A 89 2.34 -8.58 -5.57
N LEU A 90 2.00 -8.93 -4.33
CA LEU A 90 2.06 -8.05 -3.17
C LEU A 90 3.02 -8.61 -2.13
N LEU A 91 3.84 -7.74 -1.55
CA LEU A 91 4.82 -8.10 -0.53
C LEU A 91 4.33 -7.62 0.84
N VAL A 92 4.74 -8.33 1.89
CA VAL A 92 4.53 -7.86 3.26
C VAL A 92 5.19 -6.48 3.41
N GLY A 93 4.47 -5.52 3.98
CA GLY A 93 4.91 -4.13 4.09
C GLY A 93 4.54 -3.24 2.90
N ASP A 94 3.77 -3.75 1.91
CA ASP A 94 3.13 -2.90 0.91
C ASP A 94 1.89 -2.21 1.50
N TYR A 95 1.71 -0.94 1.16
CA TYR A 95 0.52 -0.15 1.45
C TYR A 95 -0.14 0.22 0.13
N LEU A 96 -1.40 -0.09 -0.02
CA LEU A 96 -2.12 0.07 -1.28
C LEU A 96 -3.43 0.83 -1.11
N PHE A 97 -3.87 1.47 -2.19
CA PHE A 97 -5.20 2.03 -2.30
C PHE A 97 -6.18 1.03 -2.89
N VAL A 98 -7.30 0.86 -2.20
CA VAL A 98 -8.42 0.03 -2.63
C VAL A 98 -9.57 0.94 -3.03
N SER A 99 -10.03 0.82 -4.28
CA SER A 99 -11.17 1.58 -4.80
C SER A 99 -12.48 0.90 -4.44
N LYS A 100 -13.33 1.59 -3.71
CA LYS A 100 -14.64 1.07 -3.32
C LYS A 100 -15.67 1.16 -4.44
N TYR A 101 -15.61 2.22 -5.24
CA TYR A 101 -16.52 2.45 -6.36
C TYR A 101 -16.41 1.40 -7.46
N SER A 102 -15.32 0.62 -7.53
CA SER A 102 -15.10 -0.40 -8.56
C SER A 102 -16.20 -1.48 -8.58
N TYR A 103 -16.72 -1.81 -7.40
CA TYR A 103 -17.75 -2.84 -7.27
C TYR A 103 -19.07 -2.31 -6.70
N GLY A 104 -19.20 -0.98 -6.53
CA GLY A 104 -20.31 -0.35 -5.83
C GLY A 104 -20.18 -0.48 -4.31
N TYR A 105 -21.23 -0.12 -3.58
CA TYR A 105 -21.19 0.06 -2.13
C TYR A 105 -22.08 -0.95 -1.43
N SER A 106 -21.53 -1.70 -0.49
CA SER A 106 -22.25 -2.50 0.50
C SER A 106 -22.15 -1.86 1.87
N HIS A 107 -22.79 -2.41 2.88
CA HIS A 107 -22.62 -1.94 4.25
C HIS A 107 -21.16 -2.02 4.73
N TYR A 108 -20.32 -2.92 4.16
CA TYR A 108 -18.88 -2.98 4.40
C TYR A 108 -18.09 -1.80 3.81
N SER A 109 -18.70 -1.00 2.95
CA SER A 109 -18.08 0.23 2.45
C SER A 109 -18.08 1.36 3.47
N ILE A 110 -18.96 1.31 4.46
CA ILE A 110 -19.12 2.32 5.50
C ILE A 110 -18.19 1.98 6.67
N PRO A 111 -17.52 2.97 7.29
CA PRO A 111 -16.75 2.75 8.50
C PRO A 111 -17.56 2.04 9.58
N PHE A 112 -16.94 1.06 10.24
CA PHE A 112 -17.56 0.19 11.23
C PHE A 112 -18.66 -0.76 10.70
N SER A 113 -18.87 -0.80 9.38
CA SER A 113 -19.80 -1.71 8.70
C SER A 113 -21.20 -1.81 9.35
N PRO A 114 -21.87 -0.67 9.64
CA PRO A 114 -23.20 -0.72 10.26
C PRO A 114 -24.19 -1.42 9.32
N PRO A 115 -25.09 -2.30 9.81
CA PRO A 115 -26.03 -3.04 8.98
C PRO A 115 -27.22 -2.16 8.55
N LEU A 116 -26.94 -1.09 7.79
CA LEU A 116 -27.95 -0.13 7.35
C LEU A 116 -28.79 -0.64 6.17
N PHE A 117 -28.23 -1.53 5.34
CA PHE A 117 -28.89 -2.13 4.17
C PHE A 117 -28.19 -3.43 3.81
N SER A 118 -28.87 -4.28 3.06
CA SER A 118 -28.33 -5.51 2.47
C SER A 118 -28.09 -5.34 0.99
N GLY A 119 -27.19 -6.15 0.41
CA GLY A 119 -26.84 -6.09 -1.00
C GLY A 119 -25.90 -4.93 -1.35
N ARG A 120 -25.92 -4.49 -2.62
CA ARG A 120 -25.01 -3.45 -3.13
C ARG A 120 -25.74 -2.37 -3.92
N ILE A 121 -25.34 -1.13 -3.70
CA ILE A 121 -25.76 0.05 -4.45
C ILE A 121 -24.75 0.28 -5.57
N PHE A 122 -25.21 0.47 -6.81
CA PHE A 122 -24.37 0.61 -8.02
C PHE A 122 -23.40 -0.57 -8.22
N GLY A 123 -23.88 -1.80 -7.97
CA GLY A 123 -23.07 -3.01 -8.05
C GLY A 123 -22.49 -3.25 -9.44
N SER A 124 -21.19 -3.55 -9.51
CA SER A 124 -20.49 -4.02 -10.70
C SER A 124 -19.66 -5.24 -10.30
N GLU A 125 -19.86 -6.35 -10.98
CA GLU A 125 -19.14 -7.58 -10.65
C GLU A 125 -17.65 -7.47 -10.94
N PRO A 126 -16.79 -8.13 -10.13
CA PRO A 126 -15.37 -8.17 -10.38
C PRO A 126 -15.04 -8.97 -11.65
N ALA A 127 -14.00 -8.55 -12.34
CA ALA A 127 -13.47 -9.33 -13.45
C ALA A 127 -12.53 -10.44 -12.92
N ARG A 128 -12.46 -11.55 -13.65
CA ARG A 128 -11.48 -12.59 -13.39
C ARG A 128 -10.07 -12.01 -13.50
N GLY A 129 -9.24 -12.25 -12.47
CA GLY A 129 -7.90 -11.72 -12.36
C GLY A 129 -7.79 -10.45 -11.48
N ASP A 130 -8.91 -9.81 -11.12
CA ASP A 130 -8.88 -8.68 -10.18
C ASP A 130 -8.32 -9.10 -8.83
N VAL A 131 -7.46 -8.27 -8.24
CA VAL A 131 -7.03 -8.41 -6.83
C VAL A 131 -7.99 -7.62 -5.96
N VAL A 132 -8.66 -8.32 -5.05
CA VAL A 132 -9.81 -7.80 -4.31
C VAL A 132 -9.60 -7.90 -2.82
N VAL A 133 -9.93 -6.82 -2.11
CA VAL A 133 -10.12 -6.86 -0.65
C VAL A 133 -11.58 -7.21 -0.37
N PHE A 134 -11.78 -8.18 0.51
CA PHE A 134 -13.10 -8.63 0.91
C PHE A 134 -13.16 -8.94 2.40
N ARG A 135 -14.35 -8.84 2.96
CA ARG A 135 -14.65 -9.25 4.33
C ARG A 135 -14.81 -10.76 4.38
N LEU A 136 -14.10 -11.42 5.29
CA LEU A 136 -14.14 -12.87 5.43
C LEU A 136 -15.57 -13.34 5.77
N PRO A 137 -16.20 -14.20 4.94
CA PRO A 137 -17.62 -14.59 5.17
C PRO A 137 -17.87 -15.34 6.48
N LYS A 138 -16.83 -15.90 7.10
CA LYS A 138 -16.96 -16.71 8.33
C LYS A 138 -17.02 -15.89 9.60
N ASP A 139 -16.46 -14.68 9.62
CA ASP A 139 -16.39 -13.85 10.83
C ASP A 139 -16.92 -12.43 10.63
N ASP A 140 -17.09 -11.99 9.38
CA ASP A 140 -17.54 -10.64 8.97
C ASP A 140 -16.72 -9.48 9.57
N THR A 141 -15.52 -9.76 10.09
CA THR A 141 -14.67 -8.78 10.77
C THR A 141 -13.29 -8.65 10.16
N THR A 142 -12.75 -9.73 9.62
CA THR A 142 -11.39 -9.79 9.09
C THR A 142 -11.36 -9.45 7.60
N ASP A 143 -10.47 -8.54 7.20
CA ASP A 143 -10.24 -8.22 5.80
C ASP A 143 -9.20 -9.17 5.19
N TYR A 144 -9.54 -9.76 4.06
CA TYR A 144 -8.67 -10.60 3.25
C TYR A 144 -8.40 -9.92 1.90
N ILE A 145 -7.23 -10.22 1.32
CA ILE A 145 -6.91 -9.82 -0.04
C ILE A 145 -6.50 -11.04 -0.84
N LYS A 146 -7.17 -11.27 -1.98
CA LYS A 146 -6.94 -12.40 -2.88
C LYS A 146 -7.25 -12.00 -4.33
N ARG A 147 -6.90 -12.89 -5.25
CA ARG A 147 -7.24 -12.76 -6.67
C ARG A 147 -8.52 -13.49 -6.99
N VAL A 148 -9.39 -12.87 -7.77
CA VAL A 148 -10.60 -13.50 -8.32
C VAL A 148 -10.20 -14.50 -9.39
N ILE A 149 -10.42 -15.79 -9.14
CA ILE A 149 -10.12 -16.88 -10.07
C ILE A 149 -11.39 -17.44 -10.66
N GLY A 150 -12.42 -17.69 -9.87
CA GLY A 150 -13.70 -18.21 -10.33
C GLY A 150 -14.82 -17.18 -10.26
N LEU A 151 -15.60 -17.10 -11.31
CA LEU A 151 -16.84 -16.32 -11.39
C LEU A 151 -18.05 -17.23 -11.18
N PRO A 152 -19.26 -16.70 -10.90
CA PRO A 152 -20.47 -17.48 -10.74
C PRO A 152 -20.66 -18.50 -11.89
N GLY A 153 -20.88 -19.76 -11.54
CA GLY A 153 -21.04 -20.87 -12.47
C GLY A 153 -19.75 -21.56 -12.92
N ASP A 154 -18.58 -21.03 -12.62
CA ASP A 154 -17.31 -21.66 -12.98
C ASP A 154 -17.02 -22.94 -12.18
N ARG A 155 -16.30 -23.85 -12.83
CA ARG A 155 -15.73 -25.05 -12.22
C ARG A 155 -14.22 -24.86 -12.06
N ILE A 156 -13.76 -24.82 -10.82
CA ILE A 156 -12.36 -24.58 -10.47
C ILE A 156 -11.77 -25.87 -9.90
N GLN A 157 -10.58 -26.24 -10.35
CA GLN A 157 -9.86 -27.41 -9.84
C GLN A 157 -8.35 -27.19 -9.93
N MET A 158 -7.62 -27.72 -8.96
CA MET A 158 -6.18 -27.89 -9.08
C MET A 158 -5.89 -29.36 -9.43
N LYS A 159 -4.99 -29.60 -10.40
CA LYS A 159 -4.45 -30.91 -10.75
C LYS A 159 -2.95 -30.78 -10.92
N GLU A 160 -2.19 -31.55 -10.13
CA GLU A 160 -0.73 -31.51 -10.15
C GLU A 160 -0.15 -30.08 -10.10
N GLY A 161 -0.73 -29.25 -9.22
CA GLY A 161 -0.34 -27.84 -9.07
C GLY A 161 -0.74 -26.91 -10.21
N LEU A 162 -1.45 -27.43 -11.25
CA LEU A 162 -1.95 -26.64 -12.36
C LEU A 162 -3.42 -26.27 -12.15
N LEU A 163 -3.75 -24.99 -12.34
CA LEU A 163 -5.11 -24.46 -12.24
C LEU A 163 -5.94 -24.85 -13.48
N TYR A 164 -7.14 -25.38 -13.26
CA TYR A 164 -8.14 -25.66 -14.28
C TYR A 164 -9.37 -24.78 -14.03
N ILE A 165 -9.87 -24.16 -15.09
CA ILE A 165 -11.12 -23.39 -15.11
C ILE A 165 -12.02 -23.96 -16.21
N ASN A 166 -13.20 -24.44 -15.83
CA ASN A 166 -14.16 -25.09 -16.73
C ASN A 166 -13.52 -26.23 -17.52
N ASP A 167 -12.80 -27.10 -16.80
CA ASP A 167 -12.08 -28.28 -17.29
C ASP A 167 -10.93 -27.98 -18.26
N LYS A 168 -10.57 -26.70 -18.47
CA LYS A 168 -9.44 -26.30 -19.31
C LYS A 168 -8.26 -25.87 -18.43
N PRO A 169 -7.04 -26.34 -18.71
CA PRO A 169 -5.86 -25.89 -17.99
C PRO A 169 -5.59 -24.42 -18.28
N VAL A 170 -5.21 -23.68 -17.26
CA VAL A 170 -4.72 -22.31 -17.38
C VAL A 170 -3.30 -22.35 -17.95
N GLU A 171 -3.02 -21.49 -18.93
CA GLU A 171 -1.70 -21.38 -19.52
C GLU A 171 -0.70 -20.97 -18.46
N ARG A 172 0.44 -21.73 -18.37
CA ARG A 172 1.45 -21.55 -17.33
C ARG A 172 2.84 -21.58 -17.95
N GLU A 173 3.60 -20.48 -17.76
CA GLU A 173 4.97 -20.31 -18.22
C GLU A 173 5.93 -20.26 -17.03
N ARG A 174 7.03 -21.05 -17.06
CA ARG A 174 8.04 -21.04 -16.00
C ARG A 174 8.89 -19.78 -16.10
N LEU A 175 8.96 -19.01 -15.02
CA LEU A 175 9.84 -17.86 -14.87
C LEU A 175 11.09 -18.23 -14.05
N SER A 176 12.06 -17.31 -13.98
CA SER A 176 13.15 -17.40 -13.00
C SER A 176 12.59 -17.47 -11.58
N ASP A 177 13.29 -18.21 -10.70
CA ASP A 177 12.85 -18.36 -9.31
C ASP A 177 12.61 -17.00 -8.64
N PHE A 178 11.59 -16.97 -7.80
CA PHE A 178 11.40 -15.86 -6.88
C PHE A 178 12.46 -15.99 -5.78
N VAL A 179 13.19 -14.90 -5.53
CA VAL A 179 14.13 -14.76 -4.43
C VAL A 179 13.65 -13.63 -3.54
N GLY A 180 13.34 -13.91 -2.29
CA GLY A 180 12.80 -12.92 -1.36
C GLY A 180 12.74 -13.43 0.05
N GLU A 181 12.32 -12.54 0.95
CA GLU A 181 12.15 -12.85 2.37
C GLU A 181 10.97 -13.79 2.55
N ASP A 182 11.22 -14.94 3.18
CA ASP A 182 10.25 -15.95 3.59
C ASP A 182 9.01 -16.10 2.68
N PRO A 183 9.18 -16.49 1.41
CA PRO A 183 8.04 -16.58 0.51
C PRO A 183 7.06 -17.69 0.88
N CYS A 184 7.53 -18.70 1.62
CA CYS A 184 6.77 -19.90 1.96
C CYS A 184 6.36 -20.03 3.43
N GLY A 185 6.68 -19.06 4.28
CA GLY A 185 6.42 -19.14 5.73
C GLY A 185 7.35 -20.11 6.46
N SER A 186 8.55 -20.37 5.91
CA SER A 186 9.46 -21.43 6.36
C SER A 186 10.55 -20.96 7.32
N SER A 187 10.51 -19.74 7.81
CA SER A 187 11.55 -19.13 8.67
C SER A 187 12.97 -19.05 8.08
N GLU A 188 13.17 -19.47 6.84
CA GLU A 188 14.42 -19.24 6.13
C GLU A 188 14.46 -17.81 5.59
N ALA A 189 15.46 -17.04 6.00
CA ALA A 189 15.55 -15.61 5.71
C ALA A 189 15.54 -15.26 4.21
N THR A 190 15.93 -16.20 3.34
CA THR A 190 15.87 -16.06 1.88
C THR A 190 15.68 -17.44 1.23
N ALA A 191 14.50 -17.67 0.68
CA ALA A 191 14.23 -18.90 -0.07
C ALA A 191 14.13 -18.60 -1.58
N ARG A 192 14.52 -19.61 -2.38
CA ARG A 192 14.25 -19.64 -3.82
C ARG A 192 13.02 -20.47 -4.06
N VAL A 193 12.00 -19.88 -4.68
CA VAL A 193 10.72 -20.52 -4.90
C VAL A 193 10.35 -20.53 -6.37
N LYS A 194 9.76 -21.61 -6.84
CA LYS A 194 9.26 -21.71 -8.19
C LYS A 194 8.26 -20.61 -8.47
N ARG A 195 8.52 -19.84 -9.53
CA ARG A 195 7.66 -18.77 -9.97
C ARG A 195 7.14 -19.05 -11.37
N TRP A 196 5.88 -18.81 -11.54
CA TRP A 196 5.16 -19.06 -12.76
C TRP A 196 4.42 -17.79 -13.21
N LYS A 197 4.27 -17.62 -14.52
CA LYS A 197 3.33 -16.69 -15.12
C LYS A 197 2.12 -17.50 -15.55
N GLU A 198 0.97 -17.18 -15.02
CA GLU A 198 -0.30 -17.77 -15.39
C GLU A 198 -1.12 -16.78 -16.21
N THR A 199 -1.73 -17.26 -17.30
CA THR A 199 -2.59 -16.44 -18.17
C THR A 199 -4.01 -16.99 -18.14
N LEU A 200 -4.90 -16.23 -17.53
CA LEU A 200 -6.32 -16.57 -17.38
C LEU A 200 -7.05 -16.54 -18.72
N PRO A 201 -8.22 -17.22 -18.86
CA PRO A 201 -8.97 -17.27 -20.12
C PRO A 201 -9.36 -15.91 -20.72
N ASN A 202 -9.40 -14.86 -19.91
CA ASN A 202 -9.67 -13.49 -20.37
C ASN A 202 -8.40 -12.70 -20.76
N GLY A 203 -7.23 -13.37 -20.81
CA GLY A 203 -5.95 -12.77 -21.20
C GLY A 203 -5.20 -12.06 -20.08
N VAL A 204 -5.75 -11.98 -18.86
CA VAL A 204 -5.05 -11.40 -17.70
C VAL A 204 -3.94 -12.34 -17.25
N SER A 205 -2.72 -11.82 -17.20
CA SER A 205 -1.54 -12.59 -16.74
C SER A 205 -1.07 -12.04 -15.38
N TYR A 206 -0.64 -12.93 -14.51
CA TYR A 206 -0.08 -12.62 -13.20
C TYR A 206 0.98 -13.67 -12.81
N GLN A 207 1.69 -13.42 -11.72
CA GLN A 207 2.72 -14.33 -11.23
C GLN A 207 2.19 -15.13 -10.04
N SER A 208 2.43 -16.44 -10.05
CA SER A 208 2.15 -17.32 -8.92
C SER A 208 3.41 -17.98 -8.38
N LEU A 209 3.42 -18.24 -7.08
CA LEU A 209 4.48 -18.99 -6.40
C LEU A 209 4.00 -20.37 -6.02
N ASP A 210 4.91 -21.32 -6.14
CA ASP A 210 4.72 -22.74 -5.85
C ASP A 210 5.90 -23.17 -4.95
N CYS A 211 5.61 -23.33 -3.67
CA CYS A 211 6.60 -23.56 -2.63
C CYS A 211 6.97 -25.02 -2.44
N VAL A 212 5.99 -25.92 -2.65
CA VAL A 212 6.13 -27.34 -2.32
C VAL A 212 5.58 -28.19 -3.45
N ASP A 213 6.44 -29.03 -4.04
CA ASP A 213 5.99 -30.02 -5.02
C ASP A 213 5.03 -31.03 -4.37
N ASN A 214 3.89 -31.25 -4.99
CA ASN A 214 2.80 -32.09 -4.47
C ASN A 214 2.27 -31.58 -3.13
N GLY A 215 2.12 -30.25 -3.02
CA GLY A 215 1.51 -29.59 -1.86
C GLY A 215 0.08 -30.03 -1.60
N PHE A 216 -0.42 -29.73 -0.42
CA PHE A 216 -1.75 -30.20 0.03
C PHE A 216 -2.89 -29.77 -0.91
N TYR A 217 -2.76 -28.61 -1.56
CA TYR A 217 -3.76 -28.06 -2.46
C TYR A 217 -3.41 -28.18 -3.95
N ASP A 218 -2.42 -29.01 -4.31
CA ASP A 218 -2.06 -29.26 -5.71
C ASP A 218 -3.05 -30.18 -6.42
N ASN A 219 -3.79 -30.98 -5.65
CA ASN A 219 -4.84 -31.84 -6.15
C ASN A 219 -6.12 -31.63 -5.33
N THR A 220 -7.16 -31.07 -5.97
CA THR A 220 -8.41 -30.73 -5.28
C THR A 220 -9.60 -31.40 -5.93
N ILE A 221 -10.72 -31.43 -5.22
CA ILE A 221 -12.03 -31.67 -5.82
C ILE A 221 -12.36 -30.53 -6.80
N VAL A 222 -13.41 -30.71 -7.59
CA VAL A 222 -13.97 -29.63 -8.41
C VAL A 222 -14.83 -28.73 -7.52
N TYR A 223 -14.52 -27.45 -7.49
CA TYR A 223 -15.33 -26.43 -6.85
C TYR A 223 -16.23 -25.77 -7.89
N THR A 224 -17.55 -25.90 -7.76
CA THR A 224 -18.50 -25.19 -8.60
C THR A 224 -18.94 -23.93 -7.90
N VAL A 225 -18.67 -22.77 -8.47
CA VAL A 225 -18.93 -21.46 -7.87
C VAL A 225 -20.43 -21.17 -7.89
N PRO A 226 -21.09 -20.95 -6.74
CA PRO A 226 -22.51 -20.64 -6.70
C PRO A 226 -22.86 -19.31 -7.38
N PRO A 227 -24.12 -19.09 -7.78
CA PRO A 227 -24.60 -17.80 -8.23
C PRO A 227 -24.39 -16.71 -7.17
N GLY A 228 -23.84 -15.56 -7.56
CA GLY A 228 -23.59 -14.43 -6.64
C GLY A 228 -22.31 -14.54 -5.79
N ASP A 229 -21.59 -15.65 -5.90
CA ASP A 229 -20.34 -15.89 -5.18
C ASP A 229 -19.14 -15.89 -6.12
N PHE A 230 -17.94 -15.72 -5.53
CA PHE A 230 -16.66 -15.72 -6.21
C PHE A 230 -15.68 -16.69 -5.56
N PHE A 231 -14.79 -17.26 -6.37
CA PHE A 231 -13.72 -18.13 -5.90
C PHE A 231 -12.41 -17.36 -5.91
N MET A 232 -11.83 -17.17 -4.74
CA MET A 232 -10.64 -16.38 -4.49
C MET A 232 -9.43 -17.27 -4.27
N MET A 233 -8.28 -16.94 -4.87
CA MET A 233 -7.03 -17.63 -4.60
C MET A 233 -5.90 -16.64 -4.31
N GLY A 234 -4.96 -17.08 -3.47
CA GLY A 234 -3.70 -16.37 -3.28
C GLY A 234 -2.72 -16.64 -4.41
N ASP A 235 -1.92 -15.67 -4.76
CA ASP A 235 -0.85 -15.83 -5.75
C ASP A 235 0.29 -16.69 -5.21
N ASN A 236 0.49 -16.72 -3.90
CA ASN A 236 1.37 -17.66 -3.21
C ASN A 236 0.59 -18.93 -2.86
N ARG A 237 0.56 -19.87 -3.78
CA ARG A 237 -0.34 -21.03 -3.81
C ARG A 237 -0.32 -21.87 -2.54
N ASP A 238 0.84 -22.22 -2.05
CA ASP A 238 0.97 -23.09 -0.89
C ASP A 238 0.90 -22.33 0.44
N ASN A 239 1.17 -21.02 0.42
CA ASN A 239 1.11 -20.16 1.60
C ASN A 239 -0.12 -19.25 1.57
N SER A 240 -1.29 -19.81 1.23
CA SER A 240 -2.53 -19.05 1.16
C SER A 240 -3.71 -19.83 1.74
N THR A 241 -4.33 -19.27 2.78
CA THR A 241 -5.68 -19.64 3.19
C THR A 241 -6.66 -18.87 2.31
N ASP A 242 -7.34 -19.58 1.40
CA ASP A 242 -8.23 -19.01 0.39
C ASP A 242 -9.46 -19.90 0.14
N SER A 243 -10.17 -19.68 -0.97
CA SER A 243 -11.41 -20.41 -1.26
C SER A 243 -11.24 -21.93 -1.39
N ARG A 244 -10.03 -22.44 -1.58
CA ARG A 244 -9.75 -23.89 -1.54
C ARG A 244 -10.00 -24.47 -0.15
N VAL A 245 -9.88 -23.65 0.89
CA VAL A 245 -10.15 -24.00 2.28
C VAL A 245 -11.60 -23.66 2.62
N GLN A 246 -12.53 -24.56 2.30
CA GLN A 246 -13.97 -24.31 2.46
C GLN A 246 -14.39 -24.02 3.91
N SER A 247 -13.68 -24.57 4.89
CA SER A 247 -13.95 -24.33 6.31
C SER A 247 -13.48 -22.96 6.80
N ALA A 248 -12.53 -22.34 6.12
CA ALA A 248 -11.95 -21.05 6.53
C ALA A 248 -12.50 -19.89 5.68
N VAL A 249 -12.33 -19.93 4.37
CA VAL A 249 -12.77 -18.86 3.45
C VAL A 249 -13.99 -19.30 2.65
N GLY A 250 -13.88 -20.40 1.90
CA GLY A 250 -14.96 -20.87 1.03
C GLY A 250 -15.27 -19.91 -0.10
N TYR A 251 -16.50 -19.95 -0.59
CA TYR A 251 -16.97 -18.98 -1.59
C TYR A 251 -17.22 -17.63 -0.96
N VAL A 252 -16.91 -16.56 -1.69
CA VAL A 252 -17.02 -15.19 -1.20
C VAL A 252 -18.22 -14.52 -1.86
N PRO A 253 -19.29 -14.19 -1.11
CA PRO A 253 -20.45 -13.49 -1.65
C PRO A 253 -20.10 -12.11 -2.20
N PHE A 254 -20.81 -11.66 -3.23
CA PHE A 254 -20.60 -10.35 -3.84
C PHE A 254 -20.68 -9.22 -2.81
N GLU A 255 -21.56 -9.32 -1.85
CA GLU A 255 -21.75 -8.31 -0.79
C GLU A 255 -20.48 -8.11 0.05
N ASN A 256 -19.70 -9.17 0.27
CA ASN A 256 -18.49 -9.14 1.09
C ASN A 256 -17.31 -8.40 0.42
N LEU A 257 -17.38 -8.10 -0.88
CA LEU A 257 -16.30 -7.38 -1.56
C LEU A 257 -16.21 -5.93 -1.05
N VAL A 258 -15.05 -5.53 -0.55
CA VAL A 258 -14.78 -4.16 -0.09
C VAL A 258 -14.37 -3.27 -1.26
N GLY A 259 -13.48 -3.76 -2.13
CA GLY A 259 -13.05 -3.02 -3.30
C GLY A 259 -11.86 -3.67 -4.02
N ARG A 260 -11.47 -3.07 -5.13
CA ARG A 260 -10.36 -3.50 -5.97
C ARG A 260 -9.05 -2.84 -5.54
N ALA A 261 -8.00 -3.64 -5.36
CA ALA A 261 -6.65 -3.13 -5.17
C ALA A 261 -6.17 -2.43 -6.45
N GLN A 262 -5.77 -1.17 -6.35
CA GLN A 262 -5.40 -0.36 -7.51
C GLN A 262 -3.90 -0.13 -7.62
N MET A 263 -3.31 0.43 -6.59
CA MET A 263 -1.95 0.93 -6.64
C MET A 263 -1.27 0.83 -5.28
N ILE A 264 -0.01 0.47 -5.27
CA ILE A 264 0.88 0.54 -4.10
C ILE A 264 1.36 1.98 -3.97
N PHE A 265 1.00 2.67 -2.88
CA PHE A 265 1.43 4.05 -2.65
C PHE A 265 2.66 4.14 -1.74
N PHE A 266 2.95 3.11 -0.96
CA PHE A 266 4.13 3.01 -0.12
C PHE A 266 4.52 1.54 0.06
N SER A 267 5.82 1.26 0.19
CA SER A 267 6.32 -0.10 0.39
C SER A 267 7.59 -0.06 1.25
N ILE A 268 7.59 -0.83 2.32
CA ILE A 268 8.71 -0.92 3.25
C ILE A 268 9.11 -2.38 3.47
N ALA A 269 10.39 -2.63 3.72
CA ALA A 269 10.91 -3.97 3.96
C ALA A 269 10.18 -4.66 5.14
N GLU A 270 10.05 -5.97 5.06
CA GLU A 270 9.40 -6.78 6.08
C GLU A 270 10.12 -6.61 7.43
N GLY A 271 9.36 -6.48 8.52
CA GLY A 271 9.91 -6.21 9.85
C GLY A 271 10.23 -4.74 10.14
N GLU A 272 10.26 -3.87 9.14
CA GLU A 272 10.47 -2.44 9.31
C GLU A 272 9.16 -1.69 9.56
N GLN A 273 9.25 -0.57 10.29
CA GLN A 273 8.06 0.20 10.65
C GLN A 273 8.00 1.53 9.89
N ALA A 274 6.87 1.82 9.26
CA ALA A 274 6.69 2.98 8.40
C ALA A 274 6.92 4.33 9.09
N TRP A 275 6.74 4.42 10.41
CA TRP A 275 6.98 5.64 11.19
C TRP A 275 8.47 5.93 11.43
N MET A 276 9.39 4.98 11.21
CA MET A 276 10.83 5.16 11.34
C MET A 276 11.42 5.83 10.10
N PHE A 277 11.06 7.09 9.85
CA PHE A 277 11.45 7.82 8.64
C PHE A 277 12.97 7.93 8.42
N TRP A 278 13.78 7.84 9.48
CA TRP A 278 15.25 7.84 9.36
C TRP A 278 15.80 6.55 8.74
N ARG A 279 15.01 5.46 8.69
CA ARG A 279 15.38 4.21 8.03
C ARG A 279 14.89 4.13 6.58
N TRP A 280 14.04 5.04 6.13
CA TRP A 280 13.47 5.04 4.79
C TRP A 280 14.50 4.94 3.66
N PRO A 281 15.68 5.58 3.70
CA PRO A 281 16.64 5.49 2.60
C PRO A 281 17.03 4.05 2.25
N THR A 282 17.05 3.13 3.24
CA THR A 282 17.45 1.72 3.07
C THR A 282 16.29 0.74 3.16
N ALA A 283 15.24 1.08 3.88
CA ALA A 283 14.11 0.20 4.16
C ALA A 283 12.96 0.33 3.15
N VAL A 284 12.82 1.48 2.49
CA VAL A 284 11.74 1.71 1.52
C VAL A 284 12.09 1.07 0.18
N ARG A 285 11.13 0.31 -0.37
CA ARG A 285 11.21 -0.29 -1.69
C ARG A 285 10.72 0.70 -2.74
N TRP A 286 11.55 1.69 -3.08
CA TRP A 286 11.22 2.82 -3.96
C TRP A 286 10.67 2.41 -5.32
N ASN A 287 11.14 1.28 -5.86
CA ASN A 287 10.72 0.73 -7.16
C ASN A 287 9.29 0.19 -7.17
N ARG A 288 8.67 0.02 -5.99
CA ARG A 288 7.28 -0.44 -5.87
C ARG A 288 6.27 0.69 -5.68
N ILE A 289 6.75 1.89 -5.32
CA ILE A 289 5.88 3.05 -5.11
C ILE A 289 5.24 3.46 -6.43
N PHE A 290 3.93 3.72 -6.41
CA PHE A 290 3.06 4.00 -7.56
C PHE A 290 2.93 2.86 -8.58
N SER A 291 3.30 1.63 -8.21
CA SER A 291 3.06 0.46 -9.04
C SER A 291 1.58 0.04 -9.00
N PHE A 292 0.99 -0.19 -10.16
CA PHE A 292 -0.37 -0.69 -10.24
C PHE A 292 -0.42 -2.19 -9.92
N VAL A 293 -1.46 -2.59 -9.19
CA VAL A 293 -1.73 -4.00 -8.88
C VAL A 293 -2.43 -4.64 -10.09
N ARG A 294 -1.81 -5.69 -10.63
CA ARG A 294 -2.30 -6.42 -11.81
C ARG A 294 -2.35 -7.92 -11.56
#